data_5b03dd6a07cabbebc004fdb1e5a4bd83
#
_entry.id   5b03dd6a07cabbebc004fdb1e5a4bd83
#
_cell.length_a   1.000
_cell.length_b   1.000
_cell.length_c   1.000
_cell.angle_alpha   90.00
_cell.angle_beta   90.00
_cell.angle_gamma   90.00
#
_symmetry.space_group_name_H-M   'P 1'
#
loop_
_entity.id
_entity.type
_entity.pdbx_description
1 polymer ?
#
loop_
_entity_poly.entity_id
_entity_poly.type
_entity_poly.pdbx_seq_one_letter_code
_entity_poly.pdbx_strand_id
1 'polypeptide(L)'
;MKKITLNGDWKLYYYDKLQRNVIDPDELRVGDIPFVEAKVPGDVHLDLSRAGILPADLFKGMNLRETELFETYDWWYEKEFTLADIPAGKKITLKFDAVDCLAEYYLNGELIGTSENAFIPHEFDVTNVIGEKNILQVKLSSVIVDAYESTYDSALFEIAGYWDQPIEHTNYRKAASGYGWDILGRCITYGIWRDVNIIYHDEYEIRESFIVTEKLNDTRTFANMRFMFHLDMPVKTRDKNIVIELSAKCGTSEFTVSKKIRYKVGFIQFGVSNPKLWWPHGYGDADIYDAVMKLYVDGELVCEQSTNFGIRTVVLDSTDVTDGTDGRFCFVVNGVDIMALGTNWVPLDIFHSRDLERVDRALEMAADLQCNIIRCWGGNVYESQRFYDLCDKYGIMIWQDFGMGCMHYPMTEDFKERISAEVKSVVCSLRQHPCIVLWAGDNEVDSAITSNGCNIDPDSYRVTREFIPQELRRHDCSRPYLASSPYISSELSKKHNNHKYAPEYHAWGPRDYFKSSYYTENGAHFISECGYHGCPARVSVEKFIDSD
;
A
#
# COMPACT_ATOMS: atom_id res chain seq x y z
N MET A 1 -1.79 -12.92 22.33
CA MET A 1 -2.94 -12.37 21.53
C MET A 1 -3.64 -13.53 20.83
N LYS A 2 -4.97 -13.69 20.98
CA LYS A 2 -5.78 -14.71 20.28
C LYS A 2 -6.53 -14.03 19.14
N LYS A 3 -6.47 -14.61 17.92
CA LYS A 3 -7.11 -14.12 16.71
C LYS A 3 -8.14 -15.14 16.24
N ILE A 4 -9.34 -14.70 15.86
CA ILE A 4 -10.41 -15.51 15.30
C ILE A 4 -10.77 -14.87 13.95
N THR A 5 -10.64 -15.64 12.85
CA THR A 5 -11.01 -15.14 11.53
C THR A 5 -12.51 -15.21 11.30
N LEU A 6 -13.03 -14.19 10.62
CA LEU A 6 -14.39 -14.13 10.10
C LEU A 6 -14.45 -14.29 8.58
N ASN A 7 -13.36 -14.69 7.96
CA ASN A 7 -13.30 -14.99 6.53
C ASN A 7 -14.28 -16.10 6.13
N GLY A 8 -14.42 -16.32 4.82
CA GLY A 8 -15.24 -17.40 4.24
C GLY A 8 -16.58 -16.90 3.75
N ASP A 9 -17.66 -17.62 4.06
CA ASP A 9 -18.98 -17.36 3.52
C ASP A 9 -19.68 -16.20 4.23
N TRP A 10 -20.25 -15.29 3.43
CA TRP A 10 -21.07 -14.16 3.81
C TRP A 10 -22.29 -14.08 2.91
N LYS A 11 -23.26 -13.22 3.22
CA LYS A 11 -24.31 -12.78 2.30
C LYS A 11 -23.97 -11.40 1.79
N LEU A 12 -24.29 -11.11 0.52
CA LEU A 12 -24.14 -9.82 -0.12
C LEU A 12 -25.49 -9.36 -0.65
N TYR A 13 -26.10 -8.38 0.01
CA TYR A 13 -27.30 -7.69 -0.48
C TYR A 13 -26.86 -6.53 -1.36
N TYR A 14 -27.69 -6.19 -2.38
CA TYR A 14 -27.36 -5.12 -3.30
C TYR A 14 -28.62 -4.44 -3.88
N TYR A 15 -28.52 -3.17 -4.13
CA TYR A 15 -29.56 -2.39 -4.77
C TYR A 15 -28.99 -1.13 -5.43
N ASP A 16 -29.69 -0.63 -6.48
CA ASP A 16 -29.36 0.65 -7.09
C ASP A 16 -29.73 1.81 -6.13
N LYS A 17 -28.74 2.55 -5.67
CA LYS A 17 -28.89 3.68 -4.73
C LYS A 17 -29.77 4.77 -5.30
N LEU A 18 -29.82 4.94 -6.63
CA LEU A 18 -30.67 5.94 -7.27
C LEU A 18 -32.18 5.58 -7.19
N GLN A 19 -32.51 4.31 -6.93
CA GLN A 19 -33.89 3.83 -6.84
C GLN A 19 -34.31 3.55 -5.38
N ARG A 20 -33.38 3.19 -4.52
CA ARG A 20 -33.63 2.83 -3.12
C ARG A 20 -32.48 3.26 -2.24
N ASN A 21 -32.78 3.65 -1.01
CA ASN A 21 -31.76 3.90 0.01
C ASN A 21 -32.13 3.12 1.28
N VAL A 22 -31.24 2.21 1.70
CA VAL A 22 -31.36 1.43 2.94
C VAL A 22 -30.44 2.07 3.97
N ILE A 23 -31.02 2.50 5.07
CA ILE A 23 -30.29 3.18 6.16
C ILE A 23 -30.14 2.24 7.36
N ASP A 24 -31.22 1.51 7.68
CA ASP A 24 -31.26 0.61 8.82
C ASP A 24 -30.87 -0.80 8.36
N PRO A 25 -29.84 -1.43 8.97
CA PRO A 25 -29.45 -2.79 8.63
C PRO A 25 -30.56 -3.84 8.84
N ASP A 26 -31.56 -3.60 9.70
CA ASP A 26 -32.70 -4.49 9.86
C ASP A 26 -33.62 -4.55 8.63
N GLU A 27 -33.63 -3.51 7.80
CA GLU A 27 -34.38 -3.49 6.52
C GLU A 27 -33.89 -4.57 5.55
N LEU A 28 -32.64 -5.01 5.62
CA LEU A 28 -32.09 -6.07 4.76
C LEU A 28 -32.86 -7.38 4.87
N ARG A 29 -33.38 -7.68 6.08
CA ARG A 29 -34.02 -8.96 6.41
C ARG A 29 -35.53 -8.96 6.20
N VAL A 30 -36.15 -7.79 6.20
CA VAL A 30 -37.62 -7.65 6.09
C VAL A 30 -38.06 -7.12 4.74
N GLY A 31 -37.15 -6.56 3.93
CA GLY A 31 -37.41 -6.03 2.60
C GLY A 31 -37.11 -7.03 1.49
N ASP A 32 -37.72 -6.82 0.31
CA ASP A 32 -37.42 -7.57 -0.91
C ASP A 32 -36.10 -7.08 -1.54
N ILE A 33 -34.98 -7.13 -0.75
CA ILE A 33 -33.65 -6.77 -1.25
C ILE A 33 -32.99 -8.03 -1.77
N PRO A 34 -32.57 -8.08 -3.04
CA PRO A 34 -31.87 -9.24 -3.58
C PRO A 34 -30.52 -9.44 -2.88
N PHE A 35 -30.12 -10.70 -2.74
CA PHE A 35 -28.82 -11.06 -2.21
C PHE A 35 -28.22 -12.25 -2.94
N VAL A 36 -26.91 -12.39 -2.84
CA VAL A 36 -26.13 -13.55 -3.31
C VAL A 36 -25.20 -14.02 -2.19
N GLU A 37 -24.73 -15.27 -2.31
CA GLU A 37 -23.63 -15.75 -1.46
C GLU A 37 -22.32 -15.05 -1.85
N ALA A 38 -21.59 -14.59 -0.85
CA ALA A 38 -20.34 -13.88 -1.02
C ALA A 38 -19.17 -14.58 -0.33
N LYS A 39 -17.96 -14.30 -0.80
CA LYS A 39 -16.71 -14.75 -0.18
C LYS A 39 -15.92 -13.55 0.35
N VAL A 40 -15.41 -13.68 1.56
CA VAL A 40 -14.50 -12.72 2.17
C VAL A 40 -13.20 -13.46 2.54
N PRO A 41 -12.02 -12.97 2.15
CA PRO A 41 -11.77 -11.85 1.24
C PRO A 41 -12.38 -12.04 -0.14
N GLY A 42 -12.87 -10.95 -0.75
CA GLY A 42 -13.53 -11.00 -2.04
C GLY A 42 -13.85 -9.62 -2.62
N ASP A 43 -14.59 -9.68 -3.75
CA ASP A 43 -15.08 -8.51 -4.47
C ASP A 43 -16.50 -8.79 -4.95
N VAL A 44 -17.36 -7.76 -4.94
CA VAL A 44 -18.79 -7.90 -5.29
C VAL A 44 -19.00 -8.42 -6.70
N HIS A 45 -18.18 -8.02 -7.68
CA HIS A 45 -18.33 -8.46 -9.07
C HIS A 45 -17.97 -9.94 -9.24
N LEU A 46 -17.00 -10.44 -8.46
CA LEU A 46 -16.69 -11.87 -8.42
C LEU A 46 -17.84 -12.68 -7.80
N ASP A 47 -18.52 -12.11 -6.79
CA ASP A 47 -19.69 -12.74 -6.18
C ASP A 47 -20.89 -12.76 -7.15
N LEU A 48 -21.15 -11.67 -7.85
CA LEU A 48 -22.17 -11.60 -8.90
C LEU A 48 -21.88 -12.55 -10.07
N SER A 49 -20.62 -12.68 -10.47
CA SER A 49 -20.19 -13.64 -11.49
C SER A 49 -20.44 -15.08 -11.04
N ARG A 50 -20.10 -15.44 -9.80
CA ARG A 50 -20.40 -16.76 -9.23
C ARG A 50 -21.91 -17.06 -9.17
N ALA A 51 -22.71 -16.04 -8.93
CA ALA A 51 -24.17 -16.15 -8.92
C ALA A 51 -24.80 -16.20 -10.33
N GLY A 52 -24.02 -16.02 -11.40
CA GLY A 52 -24.50 -16.01 -12.78
C GLY A 52 -25.23 -14.73 -13.18
N ILE A 53 -25.06 -13.64 -12.43
CA ILE A 53 -25.60 -12.31 -12.72
C ILE A 53 -24.66 -11.56 -13.68
N LEU A 54 -23.37 -11.71 -13.49
CA LEU A 54 -22.32 -11.27 -14.40
C LEU A 54 -21.73 -12.48 -15.16
N PRO A 55 -21.07 -12.27 -16.30
CA PRO A 55 -20.38 -13.34 -17.03
C PRO A 55 -19.38 -14.10 -16.16
N ALA A 56 -19.24 -15.39 -16.40
CA ALA A 56 -18.32 -16.25 -15.64
C ALA A 56 -16.84 -15.87 -15.85
N ASP A 57 -16.49 -15.38 -17.03
CA ASP A 57 -15.16 -14.83 -17.35
C ASP A 57 -15.30 -13.35 -17.68
N LEU A 58 -14.98 -12.49 -16.70
CA LEU A 58 -15.07 -11.04 -16.83
C LEU A 58 -14.01 -10.45 -17.76
N PHE A 59 -12.92 -11.16 -18.02
CA PHE A 59 -11.85 -10.67 -18.89
C PHE A 59 -12.01 -11.12 -20.35
N LYS A 60 -13.04 -11.86 -20.68
CA LYS A 60 -13.29 -12.30 -22.04
C LYS A 60 -14.09 -11.27 -22.84
N GLY A 61 -13.56 -10.85 -23.99
CA GLY A 61 -14.21 -9.90 -24.89
C GLY A 61 -14.47 -8.55 -24.19
N MET A 62 -15.73 -8.17 -24.16
CA MET A 62 -16.19 -6.93 -23.54
C MET A 62 -16.91 -7.14 -22.19
N ASN A 63 -16.83 -8.35 -21.62
CA ASN A 63 -17.59 -8.72 -20.43
C ASN A 63 -17.31 -7.82 -19.22
N LEU A 64 -16.08 -7.28 -19.10
CA LEU A 64 -15.73 -6.37 -17.99
C LEU A 64 -16.63 -5.12 -17.97
N ARG A 65 -17.07 -4.64 -19.14
CA ARG A 65 -17.98 -3.48 -19.22
C ARG A 65 -19.34 -3.71 -18.58
N GLU A 66 -19.76 -4.95 -18.39
CA GLU A 66 -21.04 -5.25 -17.71
C GLU A 66 -20.96 -4.86 -16.22
N THR A 67 -19.78 -4.73 -15.64
CA THR A 67 -19.61 -4.23 -14.26
C THR A 67 -20.01 -2.76 -14.12
N GLU A 68 -19.96 -1.96 -15.19
CA GLU A 68 -20.34 -0.54 -15.20
C GLU A 68 -21.85 -0.36 -14.85
N LEU A 69 -22.68 -1.38 -15.09
CA LEU A 69 -24.10 -1.37 -14.73
C LEU A 69 -24.35 -1.30 -13.22
N PHE A 70 -23.35 -1.60 -12.43
CA PHE A 70 -23.45 -1.66 -10.98
C PHE A 70 -22.73 -0.53 -10.26
N GLU A 71 -22.23 0.48 -10.97
CA GLU A 71 -21.49 1.61 -10.38
C GLU A 71 -22.33 2.47 -9.43
N THR A 72 -23.66 2.50 -9.62
CA THR A 72 -24.60 3.25 -8.77
C THR A 72 -25.14 2.45 -7.60
N TYR A 73 -24.66 1.21 -7.40
CA TYR A 73 -25.20 0.30 -6.40
C TYR A 73 -24.52 0.51 -5.03
N ASP A 74 -25.33 0.39 -3.96
CA ASP A 74 -24.88 0.17 -2.60
C ASP A 74 -24.89 -1.33 -2.30
N TRP A 75 -23.96 -1.76 -1.47
CA TRP A 75 -23.69 -3.16 -1.14
C TRP A 75 -23.71 -3.36 0.36
N TRP A 76 -24.29 -4.47 0.83
CA TRP A 76 -24.29 -4.84 2.23
C TRP A 76 -23.80 -6.26 2.41
N TYR A 77 -22.62 -6.41 3.02
CA TYR A 77 -22.15 -7.69 3.50
C TYR A 77 -22.79 -8.02 4.85
N GLU A 78 -23.23 -9.28 5.04
CA GLU A 78 -23.77 -9.74 6.32
C GLU A 78 -23.15 -11.08 6.69
N LYS A 79 -22.74 -11.20 7.97
CA LYS A 79 -22.26 -12.45 8.57
C LYS A 79 -22.83 -12.68 9.94
N GLU A 80 -23.45 -13.83 10.15
CA GLU A 80 -23.77 -14.36 11.46
C GLU A 80 -22.60 -15.21 11.97
N PHE A 81 -22.20 -15.03 13.21
CA PHE A 81 -21.15 -15.82 13.84
C PHE A 81 -21.37 -15.98 15.34
N THR A 82 -20.76 -17.03 15.90
CA THR A 82 -20.86 -17.37 17.34
C THR A 82 -19.48 -17.44 17.93
N LEU A 83 -19.31 -16.88 19.14
CA LEU A 83 -18.09 -16.95 19.93
C LEU A 83 -18.35 -17.82 21.16
N ALA A 84 -17.61 -18.93 21.26
CA ALA A 84 -17.80 -19.88 22.38
C ALA A 84 -17.31 -19.33 23.71
N ASP A 85 -16.20 -18.56 23.69
CA ASP A 85 -15.57 -18.02 24.90
C ASP A 85 -15.22 -16.55 24.70
N ILE A 86 -15.92 -15.66 25.39
CA ILE A 86 -15.58 -14.24 25.44
C ILE A 86 -14.83 -13.99 26.76
N PRO A 87 -13.51 -13.70 26.71
CA PRO A 87 -12.73 -13.53 27.93
C PRO A 87 -13.14 -12.25 28.68
N ALA A 88 -13.62 -12.40 29.91
CA ALA A 88 -14.01 -11.26 30.73
C ALA A 88 -12.83 -10.29 30.95
N GLY A 89 -13.09 -8.99 30.80
CA GLY A 89 -12.14 -7.92 31.09
C GLY A 89 -10.99 -7.75 30.07
N LYS A 90 -10.98 -8.48 28.95
CA LYS A 90 -10.07 -8.23 27.84
C LYS A 90 -10.68 -7.22 26.87
N LYS A 91 -9.83 -6.36 26.30
CA LYS A 91 -10.21 -5.55 25.16
C LYS A 91 -10.37 -6.45 23.93
N ILE A 92 -11.44 -6.23 23.17
CA ILE A 92 -11.76 -6.99 21.96
C ILE A 92 -11.86 -6.02 20.79
N THR A 93 -11.08 -6.26 19.76
CA THR A 93 -11.08 -5.45 18.53
C THR A 93 -11.61 -6.27 17.36
N LEU A 94 -12.54 -5.71 16.59
CA LEU A 94 -12.89 -6.17 15.26
C LEU A 94 -11.98 -5.43 14.28
N LYS A 95 -11.22 -6.18 13.48
CA LYS A 95 -10.27 -5.65 12.52
C LYS A 95 -10.58 -6.12 11.12
N PHE A 96 -10.66 -5.17 10.20
CA PHE A 96 -10.66 -5.38 8.76
C PHE A 96 -9.30 -4.97 8.22
N ASP A 97 -8.60 -5.86 7.54
CA ASP A 97 -7.27 -5.53 7.01
C ASP A 97 -7.35 -4.65 5.75
N ALA A 98 -8.46 -4.67 5.00
CA ALA A 98 -8.82 -3.67 3.99
C ALA A 98 -10.28 -3.82 3.52
N VAL A 99 -10.93 -2.67 3.27
CA VAL A 99 -12.31 -2.59 2.75
C VAL A 99 -12.37 -1.47 1.70
N ASP A 100 -12.94 -1.75 0.54
CA ASP A 100 -12.99 -0.81 -0.59
C ASP A 100 -14.40 -0.22 -0.77
N CYS A 101 -14.65 1.07 -0.48
CA CYS A 101 -13.83 1.99 0.30
C CYS A 101 -14.69 2.84 1.26
N LEU A 102 -15.87 3.39 0.81
CA LEU A 102 -16.80 4.12 1.67
C LEU A 102 -17.66 3.11 2.44
N ALA A 103 -17.33 2.89 3.72
CA ALA A 103 -17.98 1.84 4.49
C ALA A 103 -18.54 2.31 5.83
N GLU A 104 -19.68 1.72 6.20
CA GLU A 104 -20.29 1.78 7.52
C GLU A 104 -20.32 0.37 8.12
N TYR A 105 -19.93 0.24 9.39
CA TYR A 105 -19.81 -1.05 10.07
C TYR A 105 -20.80 -1.15 11.21
N TYR A 106 -21.62 -2.19 11.21
CA TYR A 106 -22.63 -2.45 12.22
C TYR A 106 -22.39 -3.80 12.89
N LEU A 107 -22.41 -3.84 14.21
CA LEU A 107 -22.36 -5.07 14.99
C LEU A 107 -23.59 -5.13 15.89
N ASN A 108 -24.41 -6.19 15.72
CA ASN A 108 -25.65 -6.38 16.48
C ASN A 108 -26.61 -5.17 16.38
N GLY A 109 -26.68 -4.54 15.21
CA GLY A 109 -27.52 -3.36 14.93
C GLY A 109 -26.91 -2.03 15.37
N GLU A 110 -25.78 -2.01 16.07
CA GLU A 110 -25.09 -0.78 16.50
C GLU A 110 -24.02 -0.38 15.48
N LEU A 111 -24.02 0.89 15.05
CA LEU A 111 -22.96 1.47 14.21
C LEU A 111 -21.68 1.59 15.04
N ILE A 112 -20.66 0.81 14.70
CA ILE A 112 -19.38 0.78 15.44
C ILE A 112 -18.30 1.66 14.79
N GLY A 113 -18.52 2.14 13.56
CA GLY A 113 -17.63 3.07 12.89
C GLY A 113 -17.80 3.12 11.37
N THR A 114 -16.98 3.96 10.74
CA THR A 114 -16.95 4.20 9.29
C THR A 114 -15.54 4.17 8.75
N SER A 115 -15.38 4.05 7.42
CA SER A 115 -14.09 4.18 6.74
C SER A 115 -14.24 4.76 5.34
N GLU A 116 -13.14 5.37 4.83
CA GLU A 116 -13.06 6.04 3.53
C GLU A 116 -11.75 5.70 2.79
N ASN A 117 -11.05 4.66 3.20
CA ASN A 117 -9.74 4.32 2.66
C ASN A 117 -9.61 2.80 2.46
N ALA A 118 -9.44 2.39 1.19
CA ALA A 118 -9.32 1.00 0.81
C ALA A 118 -7.94 0.39 1.12
N PHE A 119 -6.95 1.20 1.46
CA PHE A 119 -5.54 0.77 1.52
C PHE A 119 -5.07 0.38 2.91
N ILE A 120 -5.79 0.80 3.96
CA ILE A 120 -5.36 0.66 5.34
C ILE A 120 -6.32 -0.21 6.15
N PRO A 121 -5.85 -0.84 7.23
CA PRO A 121 -6.73 -1.57 8.14
C PRO A 121 -7.63 -0.62 8.95
N HIS A 122 -8.84 -1.12 9.26
CA HIS A 122 -9.83 -0.46 10.11
C HIS A 122 -10.08 -1.30 11.35
N GLU A 123 -9.95 -0.70 12.52
CA GLU A 123 -10.02 -1.38 13.81
C GLU A 123 -11.07 -0.72 14.72
N PHE A 124 -12.01 -1.51 15.23
CA PHE A 124 -13.11 -1.03 16.08
C PHE A 124 -13.07 -1.75 17.43
N ASP A 125 -13.14 -0.98 18.52
CA ASP A 125 -13.30 -1.56 19.86
C ASP A 125 -14.74 -2.05 20.03
N VAL A 126 -14.92 -3.35 20.07
CA VAL A 126 -16.23 -4.01 20.18
C VAL A 126 -16.44 -4.68 21.54
N THR A 127 -15.60 -4.36 22.52
CA THR A 127 -15.60 -5.00 23.85
C THR A 127 -16.98 -5.00 24.52
N ASN A 128 -17.77 -3.94 24.34
CA ASN A 128 -19.06 -3.77 24.98
C ASN A 128 -20.27 -4.15 24.11
N VAL A 129 -20.05 -4.41 22.81
CA VAL A 129 -21.13 -4.69 21.83
C VAL A 129 -21.17 -6.17 21.45
N ILE A 130 -20.01 -6.83 21.47
CA ILE A 130 -19.85 -8.22 21.06
C ILE A 130 -20.48 -9.18 22.06
N GLY A 131 -21.24 -10.17 21.57
CA GLY A 131 -21.90 -11.21 22.37
C GLY A 131 -21.52 -12.63 21.96
N GLU A 132 -22.19 -13.62 22.55
CA GLU A 132 -22.04 -15.01 22.15
C GLU A 132 -22.53 -15.23 20.71
N LYS A 133 -23.68 -14.66 20.34
CA LYS A 133 -24.22 -14.64 18.98
C LYS A 133 -24.16 -13.24 18.42
N ASN A 134 -23.67 -13.10 17.22
CA ASN A 134 -23.42 -11.81 16.60
C ASN A 134 -23.90 -11.77 15.16
N ILE A 135 -24.33 -10.58 14.75
CA ILE A 135 -24.63 -10.21 13.38
C ILE A 135 -23.71 -9.04 13.04
N LEU A 136 -22.83 -9.26 12.07
CA LEU A 136 -21.94 -8.23 11.54
C LEU A 136 -22.43 -7.84 10.16
N GLN A 137 -22.67 -6.54 9.95
CA GLN A 137 -23.08 -6.00 8.67
C GLN A 137 -22.13 -4.86 8.27
N VAL A 138 -21.76 -4.82 6.98
CA VAL A 138 -20.87 -3.82 6.41
C VAL A 138 -21.54 -3.26 5.15
N LYS A 139 -21.92 -2.00 5.21
CA LYS A 139 -22.42 -1.25 4.05
C LYS A 139 -21.26 -0.67 3.27
N LEU A 140 -21.25 -0.83 1.95
CA LEU A 140 -20.36 -0.14 1.02
C LEU A 140 -21.19 0.76 0.13
N SER A 141 -20.93 2.05 0.19
CA SER A 141 -21.66 3.05 -0.60
C SER A 141 -20.98 3.29 -1.94
N SER A 142 -21.79 3.55 -2.97
CA SER A 142 -21.30 3.89 -4.30
C SER A 142 -20.45 5.16 -4.25
N VAL A 143 -19.16 5.06 -4.60
CA VAL A 143 -18.27 6.21 -4.75
C VAL A 143 -18.66 7.10 -5.93
N ILE A 144 -19.36 6.55 -6.93
CA ILE A 144 -19.82 7.30 -8.11
C ILE A 144 -20.98 8.20 -7.75
N VAL A 145 -21.99 7.69 -7.01
CA VAL A 145 -23.12 8.51 -6.56
C VAL A 145 -22.63 9.57 -5.56
N ASP A 146 -21.75 9.21 -4.65
CA ASP A 146 -21.15 10.13 -3.69
C ASP A 146 -20.37 11.26 -4.41
N ALA A 147 -19.61 10.92 -5.45
CA ALA A 147 -18.86 11.88 -6.25
C ALA A 147 -19.78 12.89 -6.96
N TYR A 148 -20.97 12.50 -7.42
CA TYR A 148 -21.95 13.41 -8.00
C TYR A 148 -22.49 14.44 -7.00
N GLU A 149 -22.56 14.07 -5.73
CA GLU A 149 -23.01 14.95 -4.66
C GLU A 149 -21.89 15.82 -4.09
N SER A 150 -20.62 15.45 -4.37
CA SER A 150 -19.44 16.15 -3.88
C SER A 150 -19.23 17.48 -4.60
N THR A 151 -18.75 18.47 -3.84
CA THR A 151 -18.33 19.77 -4.39
C THR A 151 -16.82 19.84 -4.38
N TYR A 152 -16.25 20.31 -5.48
CA TYR A 152 -14.81 20.52 -5.61
C TYR A 152 -14.49 22.00 -5.40
N ASP A 153 -13.51 22.29 -4.54
CA ASP A 153 -13.12 23.67 -4.22
C ASP A 153 -12.34 24.36 -5.35
N SER A 154 -11.91 23.62 -6.35
CA SER A 154 -11.06 24.12 -7.42
C SER A 154 -11.34 23.44 -8.76
N ALA A 155 -11.49 24.23 -9.82
CA ALA A 155 -11.53 23.73 -11.20
C ALA A 155 -10.20 23.11 -11.67
N LEU A 156 -9.13 23.18 -10.88
CA LEU A 156 -7.84 22.55 -11.20
C LEU A 156 -7.95 21.03 -11.26
N PHE A 157 -8.88 20.42 -10.56
CA PHE A 157 -9.13 18.97 -10.67
C PHE A 157 -9.45 18.53 -12.09
N GLU A 158 -10.21 19.35 -12.83
CA GLU A 158 -10.61 19.07 -14.20
C GLU A 158 -9.50 19.40 -15.21
N ILE A 159 -8.58 20.30 -14.86
CA ILE A 159 -7.59 20.86 -15.78
C ILE A 159 -6.24 20.15 -15.62
N ALA A 160 -5.81 19.88 -14.40
CA ALA A 160 -4.50 19.32 -14.08
C ALA A 160 -4.52 17.80 -14.06
N GLY A 161 -5.05 17.17 -15.10
CA GLY A 161 -5.05 15.74 -15.30
C GLY A 161 -4.79 15.41 -16.76
N TYR A 162 -4.44 14.16 -17.03
CA TYR A 162 -4.42 13.67 -18.40
C TYR A 162 -5.86 13.46 -18.89
N TRP A 163 -6.08 13.67 -20.20
CA TRP A 163 -7.42 13.57 -20.80
C TRP A 163 -8.05 12.21 -20.48
N ASP A 164 -9.36 12.19 -20.37
CA ASP A 164 -10.19 11.02 -20.10
C ASP A 164 -9.98 10.35 -18.74
N GLN A 165 -9.19 10.96 -17.85
CA GLN A 165 -9.09 10.46 -16.47
C GLN A 165 -10.30 10.94 -15.66
N PRO A 166 -11.10 10.03 -15.09
CA PRO A 166 -12.21 10.41 -14.24
C PRO A 166 -11.74 11.15 -13.00
N ILE A 167 -12.27 12.33 -12.74
CA ILE A 167 -11.88 13.16 -11.59
C ILE A 167 -12.30 12.54 -10.25
N GLU A 168 -13.28 11.65 -10.26
CA GLU A 168 -13.82 10.99 -9.09
C GLU A 168 -12.74 10.31 -8.26
N HIS A 169 -11.73 9.72 -8.91
CA HIS A 169 -10.67 8.99 -8.18
C HIS A 169 -9.82 9.88 -7.25
N THR A 170 -9.80 11.19 -7.47
CA THR A 170 -8.99 12.11 -6.66
C THR A 170 -9.51 12.31 -5.25
N ASN A 171 -10.81 12.08 -5.03
CA ASN A 171 -11.44 12.25 -3.72
C ASN A 171 -11.36 11.00 -2.84
N TYR A 172 -11.22 9.82 -3.44
CA TYR A 172 -11.29 8.57 -2.71
C TYR A 172 -9.92 7.92 -2.58
N ARG A 173 -9.66 7.32 -1.42
CA ARG A 173 -8.43 6.56 -1.20
C ARG A 173 -8.65 5.11 -1.60
N LYS A 174 -8.65 4.86 -2.92
CA LYS A 174 -8.72 3.53 -3.56
C LYS A 174 -7.88 3.52 -4.83
N ALA A 175 -7.64 2.35 -5.42
CA ALA A 175 -6.81 2.21 -6.61
C ALA A 175 -7.36 3.03 -7.79
N ALA A 176 -6.60 4.03 -8.24
CA ALA A 176 -6.99 4.89 -9.35
C ALA A 176 -7.20 4.11 -10.66
N SER A 177 -6.44 3.01 -10.85
CA SER A 177 -6.55 2.14 -12.03
C SER A 177 -7.94 1.53 -12.22
N GLY A 178 -8.70 1.32 -11.14
CA GLY A 178 -10.07 0.78 -11.22
C GLY A 178 -11.06 1.68 -11.94
N TYR A 179 -10.78 2.98 -12.03
CA TYR A 179 -11.62 3.93 -12.78
C TYR A 179 -11.40 3.90 -14.30
N GLY A 180 -10.52 3.04 -14.77
CA GLY A 180 -10.06 2.91 -16.15
C GLY A 180 -8.69 3.56 -16.33
N TRP A 181 -7.78 2.84 -16.96
CA TRP A 181 -6.42 3.30 -17.23
C TRP A 181 -5.96 2.75 -18.59
N ASP A 182 -4.82 3.23 -19.11
CA ASP A 182 -4.29 2.72 -20.38
C ASP A 182 -3.80 1.27 -20.34
N ILE A 183 -3.73 0.69 -19.13
CA ILE A 183 -3.33 -0.71 -18.87
C ILE A 183 -4.46 -1.59 -18.29
N LEU A 184 -5.57 -0.99 -17.87
CA LEU A 184 -6.70 -1.69 -17.24
C LEU A 184 -8.04 -1.11 -17.71
N GLY A 185 -9.01 -1.98 -18.00
CA GLY A 185 -10.39 -1.58 -18.26
C GLY A 185 -11.04 -0.99 -17.00
N ARG A 186 -12.10 -0.16 -17.20
CA ARG A 186 -12.89 0.39 -16.09
C ARG A 186 -13.64 -0.72 -15.36
N CYS A 187 -13.45 -0.81 -14.06
CA CYS A 187 -14.23 -1.61 -13.13
C CYS A 187 -14.05 -1.02 -11.73
N ILE A 188 -15.07 -0.34 -11.23
CA ILE A 188 -15.05 0.25 -9.88
C ILE A 188 -15.28 -0.87 -8.88
N THR A 189 -14.21 -1.38 -8.31
CA THR A 189 -14.26 -2.49 -7.35
C THR A 189 -14.93 -2.08 -6.03
N TYR A 190 -15.59 -3.02 -5.38
CA TYR A 190 -16.11 -2.90 -4.03
C TYR A 190 -15.91 -4.24 -3.33
N GLY A 191 -15.54 -4.22 -2.06
CA GLY A 191 -15.44 -5.47 -1.31
C GLY A 191 -14.66 -5.38 -0.01
N ILE A 192 -14.81 -6.42 0.78
CA ILE A 192 -13.91 -6.73 1.89
C ILE A 192 -12.79 -7.59 1.30
N TRP A 193 -11.75 -6.94 0.77
CA TRP A 193 -10.78 -7.60 -0.08
C TRP A 193 -9.56 -8.19 0.64
N ARG A 194 -9.47 -7.95 1.96
CA ARG A 194 -8.51 -8.60 2.87
C ARG A 194 -9.21 -9.19 4.09
N ASP A 195 -8.42 -9.77 5.00
CA ASP A 195 -8.92 -10.53 6.15
C ASP A 195 -9.79 -9.71 7.10
N VAL A 196 -10.77 -10.39 7.71
CA VAL A 196 -11.57 -9.89 8.84
C VAL A 196 -11.32 -10.75 10.06
N ASN A 197 -11.02 -10.11 11.20
CA ASN A 197 -10.61 -10.81 12.39
C ASN A 197 -11.17 -10.19 13.67
N ILE A 198 -11.52 -11.03 14.63
CA ILE A 198 -11.70 -10.66 16.04
C ILE A 198 -10.36 -10.87 16.75
N ILE A 199 -9.90 -9.86 17.47
CA ILE A 199 -8.63 -9.88 18.19
C ILE A 199 -8.90 -9.70 19.68
N TYR A 200 -8.49 -10.68 20.49
CA TYR A 200 -8.47 -10.57 21.95
C TYR A 200 -7.10 -10.08 22.40
N HIS A 201 -7.07 -8.86 22.95
CA HIS A 201 -5.82 -8.25 23.39
C HIS A 201 -5.34 -8.82 24.72
N ASP A 202 -4.04 -9.00 24.82
CA ASP A 202 -3.40 -9.31 26.10
C ASP A 202 -3.12 -8.02 26.89
N GLU A 203 -2.86 -8.15 28.18
CA GLU A 203 -2.58 -7.01 29.06
C GLU A 203 -1.26 -6.31 28.69
N TYR A 204 -0.33 -7.07 28.07
CA TYR A 204 0.99 -6.61 27.66
C TYR A 204 1.20 -6.99 26.18
N GLU A 205 1.44 -6.00 25.34
CA GLU A 205 1.68 -6.20 23.90
C GLU A 205 2.81 -5.30 23.40
N ILE A 206 3.61 -5.82 22.47
CA ILE A 206 4.49 -5.02 21.63
C ILE A 206 3.64 -4.56 20.45
N ARG A 207 3.14 -3.33 20.53
CA ARG A 207 2.20 -2.76 19.54
C ARG A 207 2.89 -2.41 18.23
N GLU A 208 4.06 -1.78 18.34
CA GLU A 208 4.88 -1.42 17.19
C GLU A 208 6.35 -1.64 17.52
N SER A 209 7.11 -2.06 16.51
CA SER A 209 8.55 -2.18 16.59
C SER A 209 9.20 -1.74 15.29
N PHE A 210 10.44 -1.23 15.37
CA PHE A 210 11.22 -0.91 14.21
C PHE A 210 12.71 -1.08 14.52
N ILE A 211 13.38 -1.97 13.76
CA ILE A 211 14.81 -2.21 13.86
C ILE A 211 15.47 -1.60 12.64
N VAL A 212 16.34 -0.62 12.83
CA VAL A 212 16.90 0.17 11.74
C VAL A 212 18.41 0.30 11.85
N THR A 213 19.09 0.27 10.72
CA THR A 213 20.51 0.59 10.58
C THR A 213 20.67 2.10 10.53
N GLU A 214 21.34 2.69 11.53
CA GLU A 214 21.63 4.13 11.53
C GLU A 214 22.86 4.46 10.68
N LYS A 215 23.87 3.59 10.73
CA LYS A 215 25.13 3.81 10.00
C LYS A 215 25.91 2.51 9.86
N LEU A 216 26.60 2.35 8.74
CA LEU A 216 27.70 1.40 8.55
C LEU A 216 29.03 2.15 8.60
N ASN A 217 30.08 1.50 9.10
CA ASN A 217 31.44 2.02 8.93
C ASN A 217 31.92 1.80 7.48
N ASP A 218 32.97 2.49 7.06
CA ASP A 218 33.46 2.45 5.68
C ASP A 218 33.89 1.04 5.22
N THR A 219 34.34 0.20 6.15
CA THR A 219 34.74 -1.18 5.86
C THR A 219 33.57 -2.18 5.94
N ARG A 220 32.37 -1.73 6.31
CA ARG A 220 31.15 -2.54 6.49
C ARG A 220 31.29 -3.67 7.52
N THR A 221 32.24 -3.54 8.42
CA THR A 221 32.50 -4.52 9.49
C THR A 221 31.80 -4.17 10.80
N PHE A 222 31.11 -3.02 10.86
CA PHE A 222 30.38 -2.58 12.03
C PHE A 222 29.15 -1.76 11.63
N ALA A 223 28.01 -2.12 12.22
CA ALA A 223 26.73 -1.43 12.06
C ALA A 223 26.28 -0.79 13.38
N ASN A 224 25.93 0.49 13.35
CA ASN A 224 25.15 1.12 14.40
C ASN A 224 23.68 0.90 14.13
N MET A 225 22.99 0.34 15.11
CA MET A 225 21.59 -0.06 15.02
C MET A 225 20.75 0.65 16.06
N ARG A 226 19.46 0.81 15.74
CA ARG A 226 18.45 1.26 16.71
C ARG A 226 17.26 0.30 16.67
N PHE A 227 16.83 -0.14 17.84
CA PHE A 227 15.55 -0.84 18.02
C PHE A 227 14.60 0.11 18.73
N MET A 228 13.54 0.51 18.07
CA MET A 228 12.45 1.34 18.59
C MET A 228 11.24 0.47 18.89
N PHE A 229 10.49 0.82 19.93
CA PHE A 229 9.30 0.06 20.36
C PHE A 229 8.21 0.99 20.92
N HIS A 230 6.98 0.54 20.72
CA HIS A 230 5.79 1.06 21.37
C HIS A 230 5.04 -0.12 22.00
N LEU A 231 4.74 -0.04 23.29
CA LEU A 231 4.15 -1.10 24.09
C LEU A 231 2.77 -0.69 24.59
N ASP A 232 1.85 -1.66 24.63
CA ASP A 232 0.65 -1.55 25.44
C ASP A 232 0.88 -2.30 26.75
N MET A 233 0.66 -1.60 27.86
CA MET A 233 0.78 -2.13 29.21
C MET A 233 -0.02 -1.29 30.20
N PRO A 234 -0.54 -1.88 31.29
CA PRO A 234 -1.32 -1.15 32.29
C PRO A 234 -0.50 -0.10 33.04
N VAL A 235 -1.15 0.98 33.45
CA VAL A 235 -0.51 2.04 34.26
C VAL A 235 0.04 1.51 35.57
N LYS A 236 -0.62 0.51 36.18
CA LYS A 236 -0.19 -0.14 37.44
C LYS A 236 1.20 -0.80 37.35
N THR A 237 1.75 -1.01 36.13
CA THR A 237 3.09 -1.59 35.92
C THR A 237 4.24 -0.60 35.98
N ARG A 238 3.96 0.72 36.10
CA ARG A 238 5.00 1.77 36.10
C ARG A 238 6.08 1.59 37.18
N ASP A 239 5.69 1.00 38.33
CA ASP A 239 6.58 0.79 39.49
C ASP A 239 7.24 -0.60 39.49
N LYS A 240 6.97 -1.43 38.47
CA LYS A 240 7.54 -2.76 38.30
C LYS A 240 8.89 -2.72 37.55
N ASN A 241 9.62 -3.83 37.62
CA ASN A 241 10.83 -4.00 36.80
C ASN A 241 10.45 -4.50 35.41
N ILE A 242 10.41 -3.59 34.42
CA ILE A 242 10.05 -3.92 33.04
C ILE A 242 11.31 -3.95 32.19
N VAL A 243 11.54 -5.04 31.47
CA VAL A 243 12.68 -5.23 30.59
C VAL A 243 12.19 -5.64 29.20
N ILE A 244 12.66 -4.94 28.18
CA ILE A 244 12.52 -5.36 26.79
C ILE A 244 13.84 -5.92 26.27
N GLU A 245 13.77 -7.03 25.56
CA GLU A 245 14.90 -7.74 24.97
C GLU A 245 14.66 -7.95 23.48
N LEU A 246 15.72 -7.80 22.69
CA LEU A 246 15.76 -8.15 21.27
C LEU A 246 16.91 -9.13 21.06
N SER A 247 16.61 -10.32 20.55
CA SER A 247 17.59 -11.31 20.06
C SER A 247 17.43 -11.47 18.56
N ALA A 248 18.52 -11.51 17.81
CA ALA A 248 18.47 -11.68 16.36
C ALA A 248 19.65 -12.51 15.84
N LYS A 249 19.42 -13.25 14.74
CA LYS A 249 20.39 -14.13 14.12
C LYS A 249 20.26 -14.15 12.59
N CYS A 250 21.42 -14.11 11.91
CA CYS A 250 21.57 -14.37 10.49
C CYS A 250 22.91 -15.10 10.26
N GLY A 251 22.85 -16.38 9.90
CA GLY A 251 24.04 -17.23 9.73
C GLY A 251 24.93 -17.25 10.98
N THR A 252 26.15 -16.71 10.85
CA THR A 252 27.13 -16.59 11.95
C THR A 252 27.01 -15.29 12.75
N SER A 253 26.21 -14.33 12.31
CA SER A 253 25.98 -13.07 13.02
C SER A 253 24.79 -13.24 13.97
N GLU A 254 25.05 -13.07 15.27
CA GLU A 254 24.05 -13.22 16.33
C GLU A 254 24.28 -12.18 17.42
N PHE A 255 23.22 -11.62 17.97
CA PHE A 255 23.30 -10.68 19.08
C PHE A 255 22.03 -10.71 19.94
N THR A 256 22.18 -10.27 21.18
CA THR A 256 21.07 -10.02 22.11
C THR A 256 21.32 -8.70 22.82
N VAL A 257 20.28 -7.86 22.87
CA VAL A 257 20.31 -6.58 23.59
C VAL A 257 19.07 -6.44 24.45
N SER A 258 19.22 -5.90 25.63
CA SER A 258 18.10 -5.67 26.54
C SER A 258 18.20 -4.33 27.25
N LYS A 259 17.06 -3.80 27.68
CA LYS A 259 16.99 -2.54 28.42
C LYS A 259 15.85 -2.55 29.42
N LYS A 260 16.15 -2.09 30.63
CA LYS A 260 15.12 -1.74 31.61
C LYS A 260 14.45 -0.46 31.14
N ILE A 261 13.11 -0.48 31.06
CA ILE A 261 12.30 0.62 30.56
C ILE A 261 11.37 1.19 31.63
N ARG A 262 10.91 2.42 31.44
CA ARG A 262 9.96 3.12 32.30
C ARG A 262 8.73 3.63 31.56
N TYR A 263 8.83 3.76 30.25
CA TYR A 263 7.79 4.33 29.40
C TYR A 263 7.36 3.32 28.33
N LYS A 264 6.13 3.45 27.87
CA LYS A 264 5.56 2.61 26.80
C LYS A 264 6.30 2.76 25.47
N VAL A 265 6.95 3.89 25.25
CA VAL A 265 7.70 4.21 24.02
C VAL A 265 9.17 4.38 24.37
N GLY A 266 10.03 3.84 23.55
CA GLY A 266 11.48 3.97 23.76
C GLY A 266 12.31 3.35 22.63
N PHE A 267 13.62 3.34 22.85
CA PHE A 267 14.57 2.73 21.93
C PHE A 267 15.80 2.18 22.65
N ILE A 268 16.48 1.26 21.98
CA ILE A 268 17.81 0.75 22.33
C ILE A 268 18.74 1.07 21.15
N GLN A 269 19.88 1.73 21.42
CA GLN A 269 20.98 1.85 20.44
C GLN A 269 22.03 0.80 20.78
N PHE A 270 22.55 0.14 19.74
CA PHE A 270 23.54 -0.93 19.90
C PHE A 270 24.40 -1.07 18.65
N GLY A 271 25.51 -1.79 18.77
CA GLY A 271 26.40 -2.08 17.66
C GLY A 271 26.39 -3.56 17.30
N VAL A 272 26.52 -3.86 16.02
CA VAL A 272 26.69 -5.23 15.49
C VAL A 272 28.03 -5.31 14.79
N SER A 273 28.92 -6.19 15.27
CA SER A 273 30.23 -6.46 14.67
C SER A 273 30.11 -7.53 13.60
N ASN A 274 30.77 -7.31 12.45
CA ASN A 274 30.73 -8.18 11.28
C ASN A 274 29.29 -8.57 10.89
N PRO A 275 28.40 -7.59 10.65
CA PRO A 275 27.02 -7.85 10.30
C PRO A 275 26.94 -8.59 8.98
N LYS A 276 25.94 -9.46 8.84
CA LYS A 276 25.46 -9.93 7.55
C LYS A 276 24.61 -8.83 6.94
N LEU A 277 24.96 -8.39 5.73
CA LEU A 277 24.28 -7.27 5.08
C LEU A 277 23.27 -7.74 4.05
N TRP A 278 22.14 -7.06 4.01
CA TRP A 278 21.22 -7.21 2.89
C TRP A 278 21.74 -6.45 1.67
N TRP A 279 21.78 -7.10 0.52
CA TRP A 279 22.21 -6.54 -0.75
C TRP A 279 21.15 -6.74 -1.85
N PRO A 280 21.05 -5.81 -2.79
CA PRO A 280 20.32 -6.03 -4.02
C PRO A 280 20.92 -7.17 -4.84
N HIS A 281 20.06 -7.86 -5.58
CA HIS A 281 20.46 -8.92 -6.51
C HIS A 281 21.61 -8.46 -7.41
N GLY A 282 22.63 -9.32 -7.56
CA GLY A 282 23.84 -9.03 -8.33
C GLY A 282 24.94 -8.28 -7.56
N TYR A 283 24.69 -7.83 -6.32
CA TYR A 283 25.67 -7.08 -5.51
C TYR A 283 26.12 -7.80 -4.24
N GLY A 284 25.46 -8.86 -3.85
CA GLY A 284 25.77 -9.68 -2.68
C GLY A 284 24.57 -10.53 -2.26
N ASP A 285 24.67 -11.11 -1.05
CA ASP A 285 23.59 -11.93 -0.49
C ASP A 285 22.50 -11.04 0.12
N ALA A 286 21.24 -11.42 -0.07
CA ALA A 286 20.11 -10.77 0.56
C ALA A 286 19.88 -11.31 1.99
N ASP A 287 20.84 -11.04 2.88
CA ASP A 287 20.86 -11.59 4.24
C ASP A 287 19.75 -10.97 5.12
N ILE A 288 18.92 -11.81 5.70
CA ILE A 288 17.80 -11.45 6.59
C ILE A 288 18.03 -12.04 7.97
N TYR A 289 17.85 -11.22 9.00
CA TYR A 289 17.90 -11.65 10.40
C TYR A 289 16.51 -12.08 10.87
N ASP A 290 16.44 -13.28 11.45
CA ASP A 290 15.32 -13.69 12.29
C ASP A 290 15.47 -13.04 13.66
N ALA A 291 14.47 -12.33 14.11
CA ALA A 291 14.49 -11.60 15.37
C ALA A 291 13.31 -11.95 16.26
N VAL A 292 13.59 -12.03 17.56
CA VAL A 292 12.59 -12.25 18.62
C VAL A 292 12.69 -11.13 19.63
N MET A 293 11.56 -10.49 19.87
CA MET A 293 11.37 -9.45 20.89
C MET A 293 10.63 -10.03 22.08
N LYS A 294 11.13 -9.79 23.29
CA LYS A 294 10.54 -10.31 24.56
C LYS A 294 10.33 -9.17 25.53
N LEU A 295 9.18 -9.17 26.17
CA LEU A 295 8.83 -8.24 27.24
C LEU A 295 8.73 -9.01 28.56
N TYR A 296 9.50 -8.60 29.56
CA TYR A 296 9.49 -9.16 30.89
C TYR A 296 8.97 -8.15 31.91
N VAL A 297 8.14 -8.60 32.85
CA VAL A 297 7.66 -7.83 33.99
C VAL A 297 8.00 -8.58 35.28
N ASP A 298 8.81 -7.96 36.14
CA ASP A 298 9.34 -8.56 37.38
C ASP A 298 10.07 -9.92 37.15
N GLY A 299 10.65 -10.10 35.95
CA GLY A 299 11.34 -11.32 35.54
C GLY A 299 10.48 -12.37 34.85
N GLU A 300 9.18 -12.22 34.79
CA GLU A 300 8.26 -13.09 34.07
C GLU A 300 8.09 -12.64 32.61
N LEU A 301 8.18 -13.56 31.63
CA LEU A 301 7.89 -13.32 30.23
C LEU A 301 6.40 -13.10 30.04
N VAL A 302 6.00 -11.89 29.60
CA VAL A 302 4.58 -11.52 29.42
C VAL A 302 4.17 -11.33 27.96
N CYS A 303 5.13 -11.06 27.06
CA CYS A 303 4.89 -10.95 25.62
C CYS A 303 6.12 -11.37 24.82
N GLU A 304 5.89 -12.10 23.74
CA GLU A 304 6.92 -12.48 22.77
C GLU A 304 6.38 -12.22 21.34
N GLN A 305 7.21 -11.64 20.48
CA GLN A 305 6.90 -11.37 19.09
C GLN A 305 8.12 -11.59 18.20
N SER A 306 7.93 -12.22 17.05
CA SER A 306 8.97 -12.40 16.03
C SER A 306 8.81 -11.41 14.89
N THR A 307 9.93 -11.06 14.27
CA THR A 307 9.99 -10.24 13.05
C THR A 307 11.27 -10.55 12.28
N ASN A 308 11.32 -10.13 11.02
CA ASN A 308 12.50 -10.22 10.19
C ASN A 308 13.00 -8.82 9.82
N PHE A 309 14.31 -8.66 9.61
CA PHE A 309 14.88 -7.40 9.14
C PHE A 309 16.22 -7.62 8.44
N GLY A 310 16.63 -6.67 7.60
CA GLY A 310 17.95 -6.66 6.97
C GLY A 310 18.79 -5.49 7.48
N ILE A 311 20.10 -5.71 7.63
CA ILE A 311 21.06 -4.66 7.96
C ILE A 311 21.56 -4.04 6.65
N ARG A 312 21.21 -2.79 6.39
CA ARG A 312 21.67 -2.04 5.23
C ARG A 312 21.51 -0.53 5.43
N THR A 313 22.22 0.28 4.64
CA THR A 313 21.96 1.70 4.43
C THR A 313 21.53 1.95 3.00
N VAL A 314 20.71 2.98 2.76
CA VAL A 314 20.30 3.41 1.43
C VAL A 314 20.27 4.92 1.34
N VAL A 315 20.71 5.44 0.19
CA VAL A 315 20.66 6.85 -0.20
C VAL A 315 20.22 6.91 -1.66
N LEU A 316 19.40 7.88 -2.00
CA LEU A 316 19.19 8.31 -3.37
C LEU A 316 20.09 9.51 -3.61
N ASP A 317 21.11 9.35 -4.46
CA ASP A 317 21.99 10.43 -4.89
C ASP A 317 21.44 11.01 -6.20
N SER A 318 20.78 12.16 -6.09
CA SER A 318 20.08 12.79 -7.22
C SER A 318 20.32 14.29 -7.28
N THR A 319 20.27 14.83 -8.50
CA THR A 319 20.28 16.26 -8.79
C THR A 319 18.91 16.67 -9.34
N ASP A 320 18.54 17.94 -9.18
CA ASP A 320 17.25 18.44 -9.64
C ASP A 320 17.19 18.64 -11.16
N VAL A 321 18.35 18.85 -11.77
CA VAL A 321 18.51 19.12 -13.21
C VAL A 321 19.79 18.46 -13.72
N THR A 322 19.77 17.98 -14.93
CA THR A 322 20.95 17.49 -15.67
C THR A 322 21.13 18.26 -16.98
N ASP A 323 22.30 18.20 -17.58
CA ASP A 323 22.53 18.62 -18.97
C ASP A 323 22.84 17.44 -19.91
N GLY A 324 22.66 16.21 -19.38
CA GLY A 324 22.98 14.96 -20.07
C GLY A 324 24.42 14.49 -19.89
N THR A 325 25.32 15.38 -19.46
CA THR A 325 26.72 15.06 -19.13
C THR A 325 27.03 15.26 -17.66
N ASP A 326 26.29 16.13 -17.01
CA ASP A 326 26.38 16.44 -15.59
C ASP A 326 25.03 16.19 -14.93
N GLY A 327 25.05 15.78 -13.68
CA GLY A 327 23.86 15.40 -12.92
C GLY A 327 23.90 13.92 -12.52
N ARG A 328 22.94 13.52 -11.71
CA ARG A 328 22.92 12.17 -11.13
C ARG A 328 21.51 11.76 -10.70
N PHE A 329 21.21 10.48 -10.88
CA PHE A 329 20.11 9.78 -10.23
C PHE A 329 20.53 8.33 -10.01
N CYS A 330 20.89 7.97 -8.78
CA CYS A 330 21.49 6.68 -8.45
C CYS A 330 21.12 6.22 -7.04
N PHE A 331 20.71 4.97 -6.89
CA PHE A 331 20.60 4.34 -5.57
C PHE A 331 21.99 3.92 -5.08
N VAL A 332 22.31 4.30 -3.85
CA VAL A 332 23.55 3.91 -3.17
C VAL A 332 23.17 3.02 -1.99
N VAL A 333 23.43 1.72 -2.10
CA VAL A 333 23.15 0.74 -1.04
C VAL A 333 24.47 0.33 -0.37
N ASN A 334 24.53 0.41 0.94
CA ASN A 334 25.74 0.10 1.72
C ASN A 334 26.99 0.84 1.22
N GLY A 335 26.83 2.07 0.68
CA GLY A 335 27.92 2.85 0.11
C GLY A 335 28.42 2.37 -1.26
N VAL A 336 27.60 1.59 -1.99
CA VAL A 336 27.90 1.13 -3.37
C VAL A 336 26.81 1.63 -4.30
N ASP A 337 27.21 2.21 -5.43
CA ASP A 337 26.30 2.62 -6.50
C ASP A 337 25.66 1.38 -7.14
N ILE A 338 24.34 1.42 -7.29
CA ILE A 338 23.57 0.31 -7.85
C ILE A 338 23.10 0.67 -9.25
N MET A 339 23.49 -0.14 -10.25
CA MET A 339 22.84 -0.13 -11.54
C MET A 339 21.47 -0.79 -11.40
N ALA A 340 20.42 0.02 -11.43
CA ALA A 340 19.05 -0.46 -11.27
C ALA A 340 18.54 -1.07 -12.58
N LEU A 341 18.17 -2.34 -12.54
CA LEU A 341 17.62 -3.11 -13.65
C LEU A 341 16.30 -3.73 -13.20
N GLY A 342 15.19 -3.32 -13.81
CA GLY A 342 13.91 -3.82 -13.32
C GLY A 342 12.71 -3.36 -14.12
N THR A 343 11.57 -3.29 -13.46
CA THR A 343 10.28 -3.03 -14.08
C THR A 343 9.36 -2.24 -13.17
N ASN A 344 8.32 -1.64 -13.76
CA ASN A 344 7.17 -1.18 -12.99
C ASN A 344 6.27 -2.35 -12.64
N TRP A 345 5.64 -2.27 -11.47
CA TRP A 345 4.65 -3.21 -10.98
C TRP A 345 3.28 -2.55 -11.05
N VAL A 346 2.47 -3.05 -11.95
CA VAL A 346 1.05 -2.75 -12.08
C VAL A 346 0.23 -3.85 -11.43
N PRO A 347 -1.09 -3.69 -11.21
CA PRO A 347 -1.90 -4.73 -10.59
C PRO A 347 -1.76 -6.09 -11.29
N LEU A 348 -1.62 -7.16 -10.52
CA LEU A 348 -1.68 -8.54 -11.03
C LEU A 348 -3.09 -8.92 -11.46
N ASP A 349 -4.07 -8.32 -10.80
CA ASP A 349 -5.50 -8.48 -11.10
C ASP A 349 -6.23 -7.16 -10.78
N ILE A 350 -7.35 -6.90 -11.44
CA ILE A 350 -8.23 -5.79 -11.06
C ILE A 350 -8.98 -6.10 -9.76
N PHE A 351 -9.17 -7.39 -9.45
CA PHE A 351 -9.75 -7.90 -8.21
C PHE A 351 -8.65 -8.28 -7.23
N HIS A 352 -8.21 -7.34 -6.42
CA HIS A 352 -7.03 -7.47 -5.56
C HIS A 352 -7.11 -8.59 -4.51
N SER A 353 -8.30 -9.10 -4.22
CA SER A 353 -8.48 -10.30 -3.38
C SER A 353 -7.80 -11.55 -3.96
N ARG A 354 -7.46 -11.56 -5.26
CA ARG A 354 -6.80 -12.67 -5.96
C ARG A 354 -5.30 -12.49 -6.19
N ASP A 355 -4.71 -11.36 -5.82
CA ASP A 355 -3.29 -11.05 -6.07
C ASP A 355 -2.36 -12.13 -5.49
N LEU A 356 -2.68 -12.66 -4.31
CA LEU A 356 -1.89 -13.72 -3.65
C LEU A 356 -1.79 -15.01 -4.48
N GLU A 357 -2.72 -15.28 -5.39
CA GLU A 357 -2.67 -16.46 -6.26
C GLU A 357 -1.53 -16.40 -7.28
N ARG A 358 -1.03 -15.20 -7.58
CA ARG A 358 -0.08 -14.96 -8.67
C ARG A 358 1.24 -14.35 -8.22
N VAL A 359 1.32 -13.75 -7.03
CA VAL A 359 2.47 -12.97 -6.56
C VAL A 359 3.76 -13.78 -6.53
N ASP A 360 3.73 -15.02 -6.04
CA ASP A 360 4.91 -15.88 -5.95
C ASP A 360 5.50 -16.12 -7.34
N ARG A 361 4.66 -16.50 -8.31
CA ARG A 361 5.11 -16.76 -9.67
C ARG A 361 5.62 -15.51 -10.39
N ALA A 362 4.96 -14.38 -10.19
CA ALA A 362 5.37 -13.12 -10.81
C ALA A 362 6.75 -12.66 -10.30
N LEU A 363 7.01 -12.79 -9.00
CA LEU A 363 8.31 -12.44 -8.41
C LEU A 363 9.41 -13.45 -8.73
N GLU A 364 9.09 -14.75 -8.84
CA GLU A 364 10.03 -15.73 -9.40
C GLU A 364 10.47 -15.35 -10.82
N MET A 365 9.52 -14.93 -11.67
CA MET A 365 9.85 -14.49 -13.03
C MET A 365 10.71 -13.21 -13.02
N ALA A 366 10.44 -12.24 -12.15
CA ALA A 366 11.26 -11.04 -12.01
C ALA A 366 12.69 -11.38 -11.57
N ALA A 367 12.84 -12.30 -10.61
CA ALA A 367 14.15 -12.78 -10.17
C ALA A 367 14.90 -13.53 -11.29
N ASP A 368 14.20 -14.37 -12.05
CA ASP A 368 14.77 -15.12 -13.20
C ASP A 368 15.24 -14.17 -14.32
N LEU A 369 14.55 -13.04 -14.52
CA LEU A 369 14.94 -11.95 -15.41
C LEU A 369 16.07 -11.08 -14.86
N GLN A 370 16.63 -11.43 -13.68
CA GLN A 370 17.70 -10.70 -13.00
C GLN A 370 17.32 -9.27 -12.61
N CYS A 371 16.03 -9.02 -12.36
CA CYS A 371 15.59 -7.73 -11.82
C CYS A 371 16.16 -7.54 -10.40
N ASN A 372 16.71 -6.35 -10.16
CA ASN A 372 17.15 -5.94 -8.82
C ASN A 372 16.34 -4.76 -8.26
N ILE A 373 15.36 -4.26 -9.02
CA ILE A 373 14.42 -3.23 -8.58
C ILE A 373 13.04 -3.47 -9.21
N ILE A 374 12.01 -3.18 -8.42
CA ILE A 374 10.62 -3.06 -8.89
C ILE A 374 10.06 -1.76 -8.33
N ARG A 375 9.41 -0.96 -9.18
CA ARG A 375 8.63 0.20 -8.75
C ARG A 375 7.16 -0.18 -8.63
N CYS A 376 6.62 -0.09 -7.42
CA CYS A 376 5.19 -0.22 -7.16
C CYS A 376 4.51 1.10 -7.53
N TRP A 377 3.82 1.09 -8.66
CA TRP A 377 3.23 2.25 -9.30
C TRP A 377 2.05 2.84 -8.50
N GLY A 378 1.95 4.18 -8.46
CA GLY A 378 1.00 4.91 -7.62
C GLY A 378 -0.49 4.80 -8.00
N GLY A 379 -0.82 4.24 -9.16
CA GLY A 379 -2.21 3.97 -9.56
C GLY A 379 -2.81 2.69 -8.96
N ASN A 380 -2.06 1.97 -8.13
CA ASN A 380 -2.39 0.65 -7.60
C ASN A 380 -2.64 0.65 -6.08
N VAL A 381 -2.79 -0.55 -5.51
CA VAL A 381 -2.84 -0.81 -4.06
C VAL A 381 -1.44 -1.02 -3.50
N TYR A 382 -1.29 -0.96 -2.17
CA TYR A 382 -0.08 -1.46 -1.50
C TYR A 382 -0.15 -2.98 -1.42
N GLU A 383 0.94 -3.64 -1.82
CA GLU A 383 0.99 -5.08 -1.92
C GLU A 383 0.88 -5.81 -0.56
N SER A 384 0.76 -7.11 -0.61
CA SER A 384 0.73 -7.95 0.59
C SER A 384 2.11 -8.07 1.25
N GLN A 385 2.16 -8.41 2.54
CA GLN A 385 3.43 -8.72 3.23
C GLN A 385 4.22 -9.81 2.48
N ARG A 386 3.52 -10.78 1.88
CA ARG A 386 4.13 -11.85 1.07
C ARG A 386 4.96 -11.31 -0.10
N PHE A 387 4.48 -10.26 -0.77
CA PHE A 387 5.21 -9.61 -1.85
C PHE A 387 6.55 -9.04 -1.35
N TYR A 388 6.52 -8.29 -0.25
CA TYR A 388 7.74 -7.68 0.30
C TYR A 388 8.69 -8.73 0.89
N ASP A 389 8.19 -9.77 1.55
CA ASP A 389 9.00 -10.90 2.05
C ASP A 389 9.76 -11.59 0.92
N LEU A 390 9.13 -11.77 -0.24
CA LEU A 390 9.78 -12.34 -1.42
C LEU A 390 10.81 -11.39 -2.02
N CYS A 391 10.52 -10.09 -2.08
CA CYS A 391 11.47 -9.08 -2.54
C CYS A 391 12.69 -9.00 -1.60
N ASP A 392 12.48 -9.06 -0.28
CA ASP A 392 13.55 -9.16 0.71
C ASP A 392 14.45 -10.36 0.43
N LYS A 393 13.85 -11.53 0.20
CA LYS A 393 14.53 -12.81 -0.05
C LYS A 393 15.30 -12.80 -1.37
N TYR A 394 14.74 -12.23 -2.43
CA TYR A 394 15.36 -12.23 -3.76
C TYR A 394 16.35 -11.08 -3.96
N GLY A 395 16.45 -10.15 -3.00
CA GLY A 395 17.27 -8.95 -3.16
C GLY A 395 16.70 -7.97 -4.20
N ILE A 396 15.39 -7.91 -4.35
CA ILE A 396 14.73 -7.00 -5.26
C ILE A 396 14.39 -5.71 -4.50
N MET A 397 15.07 -4.62 -4.82
CA MET A 397 14.76 -3.30 -4.28
C MET A 397 13.34 -2.87 -4.66
N ILE A 398 12.64 -2.19 -3.74
CA ILE A 398 11.32 -1.64 -3.97
C ILE A 398 11.37 -0.12 -3.92
N TRP A 399 10.93 0.50 -5.00
CA TRP A 399 10.51 1.89 -5.08
C TRP A 399 9.00 1.92 -4.88
N GLN A 400 8.51 2.47 -3.77
CA GLN A 400 7.11 2.48 -3.42
C GLN A 400 6.51 3.87 -3.60
N ASP A 401 5.62 4.02 -4.58
CA ASP A 401 4.77 5.21 -4.69
C ASP A 401 3.62 5.15 -3.67
N PHE A 402 3.20 6.31 -3.17
CA PHE A 402 1.90 6.43 -2.51
C PHE A 402 0.77 6.48 -3.56
N GLY A 403 -0.42 6.01 -3.18
CA GLY A 403 -1.53 5.74 -4.08
C GLY A 403 -2.15 7.00 -4.72
N MET A 404 -1.41 7.67 -5.60
CA MET A 404 -1.85 8.84 -6.38
C MET A 404 -1.23 8.78 -7.78
N GLY A 405 -1.95 9.25 -8.81
CA GLY A 405 -1.42 9.27 -10.17
C GLY A 405 -2.10 10.30 -11.08
N CYS A 406 -1.29 10.95 -11.91
CA CYS A 406 -1.67 11.71 -13.10
C CYS A 406 -2.66 12.86 -12.96
N MET A 407 -3.05 13.24 -11.72
CA MET A 407 -4.05 14.27 -11.45
C MET A 407 -3.64 15.17 -10.29
N HIS A 408 -4.24 16.37 -10.22
CA HIS A 408 -4.11 17.25 -9.08
C HIS A 408 -5.06 16.79 -7.96
N TYR A 409 -4.53 16.22 -6.88
CA TYR A 409 -5.30 15.81 -5.70
C TYR A 409 -5.57 17.00 -4.77
N PRO A 410 -6.64 16.95 -3.95
CA PRO A 410 -7.02 18.06 -3.07
C PRO A 410 -5.94 18.42 -2.05
N MET A 411 -5.75 19.74 -1.82
CA MET A 411 -4.87 20.25 -0.76
C MET A 411 -5.65 20.70 0.48
N THR A 412 -6.87 20.17 0.69
CA THR A 412 -7.73 20.46 1.84
C THR A 412 -7.19 19.80 3.12
N GLU A 413 -7.61 20.31 4.29
CA GLU A 413 -7.21 19.69 5.57
C GLU A 413 -7.81 18.28 5.71
N ASP A 414 -9.01 18.02 5.20
CA ASP A 414 -9.62 16.70 5.17
C ASP A 414 -8.79 15.69 4.35
N PHE A 415 -8.37 16.06 3.14
CA PHE A 415 -7.48 15.19 2.34
C PHE A 415 -6.14 14.97 3.03
N LYS A 416 -5.60 16.01 3.70
CA LYS A 416 -4.38 15.91 4.50
C LYS A 416 -4.52 14.89 5.63
N GLU A 417 -5.64 14.88 6.33
CA GLU A 417 -5.89 13.90 7.39
C GLU A 417 -5.93 12.47 6.83
N ARG A 418 -6.64 12.27 5.72
CA ARG A 418 -6.73 10.96 5.04
C ARG A 418 -5.38 10.46 4.54
N ILE A 419 -4.62 11.29 3.82
CA ILE A 419 -3.30 10.88 3.31
C ILE A 419 -2.29 10.69 4.45
N SER A 420 -2.35 11.49 5.52
CA SER A 420 -1.48 11.33 6.68
C SER A 420 -1.73 10.02 7.42
N ALA A 421 -3.00 9.63 7.59
CA ALA A 421 -3.37 8.34 8.17
C ALA A 421 -2.88 7.17 7.31
N GLU A 422 -3.00 7.29 5.99
CA GLU A 422 -2.51 6.30 5.03
C GLU A 422 -0.99 6.15 5.08
N VAL A 423 -0.25 7.26 4.94
CA VAL A 423 1.22 7.25 5.01
C VAL A 423 1.70 6.61 6.30
N LYS A 424 1.13 7.01 7.44
CA LYS A 424 1.45 6.41 8.74
C LYS A 424 1.23 4.90 8.74
N SER A 425 0.05 4.45 8.31
CA SER A 425 -0.32 3.03 8.32
C SER A 425 0.58 2.20 7.42
N VAL A 426 0.76 2.64 6.17
CA VAL A 426 1.59 1.97 5.16
C VAL A 426 3.05 1.91 5.60
N VAL A 427 3.61 3.04 6.02
CA VAL A 427 5.02 3.12 6.44
C VAL A 427 5.27 2.26 7.67
N CYS A 428 4.43 2.34 8.70
CA CYS A 428 4.59 1.51 9.90
C CYS A 428 4.47 0.00 9.62
N SER A 429 3.63 -0.37 8.65
CA SER A 429 3.48 -1.76 8.22
C SER A 429 4.67 -2.29 7.42
N LEU A 430 5.29 -1.44 6.60
CA LEU A 430 6.26 -1.86 5.59
C LEU A 430 7.72 -1.50 5.91
N ARG A 431 7.97 -0.52 6.77
CA ARG A 431 9.32 0.02 7.06
C ARG A 431 10.33 -1.02 7.56
N GLN A 432 9.87 -2.20 8.02
CA GLN A 432 10.76 -3.27 8.47
C GLN A 432 11.43 -4.01 7.31
N HIS A 433 10.84 -3.98 6.10
CA HIS A 433 11.38 -4.65 4.91
C HIS A 433 12.61 -3.93 4.37
N PRO A 434 13.80 -4.57 4.33
CA PRO A 434 15.01 -3.96 3.78
C PRO A 434 14.93 -3.71 2.26
N CYS A 435 14.08 -4.42 1.53
CA CYS A 435 13.90 -4.22 0.10
C CYS A 435 13.36 -2.83 -0.25
N ILE A 436 12.56 -2.19 0.60
CA ILE A 436 12.07 -0.84 0.33
C ILE A 436 13.24 0.15 0.43
N VAL A 437 13.60 0.75 -0.71
CA VAL A 437 14.74 1.67 -0.83
C VAL A 437 14.32 3.12 -1.07
N LEU A 438 13.07 3.35 -1.49
CA LEU A 438 12.55 4.69 -1.78
C LEU A 438 11.05 4.74 -1.47
N TRP A 439 10.63 5.80 -0.81
CA TRP A 439 9.26 6.26 -0.77
C TRP A 439 9.07 7.36 -1.82
N ALA A 440 8.05 7.26 -2.66
CA ALA A 440 7.73 8.30 -3.63
C ALA A 440 6.31 8.84 -3.43
N GLY A 441 6.12 10.13 -3.69
CA GLY A 441 4.85 10.80 -3.41
C GLY A 441 3.71 10.34 -4.29
N ASP A 442 4.00 10.12 -5.59
CA ASP A 442 2.98 9.81 -6.57
C ASP A 442 3.56 9.32 -7.91
N ASN A 443 2.65 8.97 -8.82
CA ASN A 443 2.94 8.79 -10.24
C ASN A 443 2.49 10.02 -11.04
N GLU A 444 3.41 10.73 -11.67
CA GLU A 444 3.18 11.78 -12.69
C GLU A 444 2.33 12.99 -12.28
N VAL A 445 2.12 13.24 -10.98
CA VAL A 445 1.36 14.44 -10.57
C VAL A 445 2.10 15.71 -10.92
N ASP A 446 3.44 15.75 -10.76
CA ASP A 446 4.24 16.91 -11.18
C ASP A 446 4.11 17.16 -12.69
N SER A 447 4.10 16.09 -13.50
CA SER A 447 3.89 16.19 -14.95
C SER A 447 2.49 16.74 -15.28
N ALA A 448 1.46 16.27 -14.57
CA ALA A 448 0.08 16.72 -14.78
C ALA A 448 -0.10 18.21 -14.45
N ILE A 449 0.42 18.70 -13.33
CA ILE A 449 0.25 20.09 -12.89
C ILE A 449 1.16 21.09 -13.63
N THR A 450 2.27 20.63 -14.21
CA THR A 450 3.16 21.50 -15.02
C THR A 450 2.84 21.51 -16.50
N SER A 451 2.10 20.51 -16.98
CA SER A 451 1.63 20.39 -18.37
C SER A 451 0.18 20.88 -18.53
N ASN A 452 -0.44 20.57 -19.65
CA ASN A 452 -1.86 20.84 -19.95
C ASN A 452 -2.28 22.31 -19.80
N GLY A 453 -1.33 23.25 -19.89
CA GLY A 453 -1.61 24.68 -19.78
C GLY A 453 -1.79 25.21 -18.35
N CYS A 454 -1.65 24.37 -17.33
CA CYS A 454 -1.79 24.78 -15.94
C CYS A 454 -0.61 25.61 -15.44
N ASN A 455 0.62 25.29 -15.85
CA ASN A 455 1.88 25.95 -15.44
C ASN A 455 1.97 26.21 -13.92
N ILE A 456 1.51 25.26 -13.12
CA ILE A 456 1.56 25.35 -11.66
C ILE A 456 3.00 25.06 -11.23
N ASP A 457 3.55 25.86 -10.33
CA ASP A 457 4.85 25.57 -9.73
C ASP A 457 4.73 24.29 -8.89
N PRO A 458 5.45 23.20 -9.23
CA PRO A 458 5.32 21.93 -8.52
C PRO A 458 5.71 22.03 -7.05
N ASP A 459 6.58 22.97 -6.67
CA ASP A 459 6.94 23.17 -5.26
C ASP A 459 5.82 23.79 -4.43
N SER A 460 4.76 24.32 -5.06
CA SER A 460 3.54 24.77 -4.39
C SER A 460 2.57 23.64 -4.03
N TYR A 461 2.77 22.42 -4.57
CA TYR A 461 1.89 21.28 -4.34
C TYR A 461 2.16 20.63 -2.99
N ARG A 462 1.37 21.01 -1.99
CA ARG A 462 1.58 20.67 -0.57
C ARG A 462 1.48 19.18 -0.25
N VAL A 463 0.71 18.41 -1.00
CA VAL A 463 0.50 16.98 -0.69
C VAL A 463 1.83 16.24 -0.65
N THR A 464 2.62 16.37 -1.70
CA THR A 464 3.90 15.64 -1.85
C THR A 464 5.10 16.42 -1.31
N ARG A 465 4.99 17.77 -1.15
CA ARG A 465 6.08 18.60 -0.59
C ARG A 465 5.97 18.80 0.92
N GLU A 466 4.76 18.70 1.49
CA GLU A 466 4.54 18.97 2.92
C GLU A 466 3.90 17.81 3.67
N PHE A 467 2.72 17.32 3.26
CA PHE A 467 1.92 16.37 4.05
C PHE A 467 2.63 15.01 4.19
N ILE A 468 2.98 14.39 3.06
CA ILE A 468 3.67 13.09 3.05
C ILE A 468 5.03 13.15 3.75
N PRO A 469 5.96 14.10 3.43
CA PRO A 469 7.25 14.15 4.11
C PRO A 469 7.16 14.44 5.61
N GLN A 470 6.12 15.12 6.09
CA GLN A 470 5.90 15.29 7.53
C GLN A 470 5.68 13.95 8.24
N GLU A 471 4.84 13.08 7.68
CA GLU A 471 4.58 11.77 8.26
C GLU A 471 5.78 10.84 8.11
N LEU A 472 6.46 10.86 6.97
CA LEU A 472 7.69 10.08 6.78
C LEU A 472 8.75 10.42 7.83
N ARG A 473 9.00 11.71 8.11
CA ARG A 473 9.95 12.11 9.16
C ARG A 473 9.59 11.59 10.55
N ARG A 474 8.31 11.33 10.83
CA ARG A 474 7.85 10.78 12.11
C ARG A 474 7.99 9.26 12.19
N HIS A 475 7.84 8.56 11.06
CA HIS A 475 7.67 7.11 11.03
C HIS A 475 8.81 6.36 10.38
N ASP A 476 9.50 6.93 9.39
CA ASP A 476 10.68 6.36 8.75
C ASP A 476 11.63 7.44 8.22
N CYS A 477 12.69 7.71 8.96
CA CYS A 477 13.75 8.62 8.54
C CYS A 477 14.96 7.92 7.92
N SER A 478 14.87 6.61 7.65
CA SER A 478 15.99 5.78 7.19
C SER A 478 16.06 5.61 5.67
N ARG A 479 15.02 6.08 4.97
CA ARG A 479 14.91 5.98 3.51
C ARG A 479 14.78 7.35 2.87
N PRO A 480 15.30 7.52 1.64
CA PRO A 480 15.04 8.70 0.85
C PRO A 480 13.56 8.82 0.48
N TYR A 481 13.16 10.03 0.14
CA TYR A 481 11.85 10.37 -0.37
C TYR A 481 11.98 11.15 -1.67
N LEU A 482 11.21 10.79 -2.69
CA LEU A 482 11.06 11.50 -3.95
C LEU A 482 9.62 12.03 -4.03
N ALA A 483 9.45 13.32 -4.27
CA ALA A 483 8.13 13.93 -4.16
C ALA A 483 7.15 13.50 -5.26
N SER A 484 7.63 13.20 -6.46
CA SER A 484 6.86 12.70 -7.61
C SER A 484 7.77 11.85 -8.50
N SER A 485 7.23 11.04 -9.37
CA SER A 485 7.96 10.36 -10.43
C SER A 485 7.24 10.57 -11.77
N PRO A 486 7.81 11.30 -12.75
CA PRO A 486 9.10 12.03 -12.66
C PRO A 486 9.02 13.20 -11.68
N TYR A 487 10.14 13.43 -10.98
CA TYR A 487 10.28 14.61 -10.13
C TYR A 487 10.58 15.85 -10.98
N ILE A 488 9.73 16.87 -10.86
CA ILE A 488 9.91 18.14 -11.55
C ILE A 488 10.13 19.25 -10.51
N SER A 489 11.36 19.76 -10.42
CA SER A 489 11.66 20.93 -9.59
C SER A 489 11.14 22.22 -10.23
N SER A 490 11.00 23.29 -9.43
CA SER A 490 10.68 24.63 -9.95
C SER A 490 11.71 25.14 -10.98
N GLU A 491 12.96 24.66 -10.95
CA GLU A 491 13.95 24.98 -11.98
C GLU A 491 13.69 24.21 -13.28
N LEU A 492 13.44 22.90 -13.15
CA LEU A 492 13.17 22.04 -14.30
C LEU A 492 11.88 22.44 -15.03
N SER A 493 10.82 22.84 -14.30
CA SER A 493 9.53 23.25 -14.87
C SER A 493 9.63 24.46 -15.82
N LYS A 494 10.67 25.31 -15.65
CA LYS A 494 10.92 26.48 -16.49
C LYS A 494 11.69 26.18 -17.78
N LYS A 495 12.17 24.94 -17.94
CA LYS A 495 12.96 24.54 -19.11
C LYS A 495 12.06 24.00 -20.23
N HIS A 496 12.24 24.53 -21.44
CA HIS A 496 11.61 23.93 -22.62
C HIS A 496 12.28 22.56 -22.92
N ASN A 497 11.48 21.57 -23.31
CA ASN A 497 11.94 20.20 -23.54
C ASN A 497 12.60 19.60 -22.29
N ASN A 498 11.88 19.61 -21.17
CA ASN A 498 12.34 19.16 -19.87
C ASN A 498 12.92 17.72 -19.88
N HIS A 499 12.48 16.82 -20.78
CA HIS A 499 13.05 15.48 -20.97
C HIS A 499 14.56 15.46 -21.22
N LYS A 500 15.15 16.56 -21.67
CA LYS A 500 16.60 16.68 -21.87
C LYS A 500 17.35 17.08 -20.61
N TYR A 501 16.64 17.54 -19.61
CA TYR A 501 17.19 18.12 -18.39
C TYR A 501 16.74 17.41 -17.12
N ALA A 502 15.80 16.47 -17.22
CA ALA A 502 15.33 15.68 -16.11
C ALA A 502 16.32 14.55 -15.80
N PRO A 503 16.83 14.41 -14.57
CA PRO A 503 17.72 13.31 -14.19
C PRO A 503 16.99 11.97 -14.09
N GLU A 504 15.70 11.98 -13.85
CA GLU A 504 14.80 10.82 -13.85
C GLU A 504 13.60 11.15 -14.73
N TYR A 505 13.16 10.21 -15.59
CA TYR A 505 12.17 10.52 -16.60
C TYR A 505 11.31 9.31 -17.01
N HIS A 506 10.04 9.57 -17.38
CA HIS A 506 9.13 8.64 -18.02
C HIS A 506 9.18 8.80 -19.54
N ALA A 507 9.72 7.82 -20.26
CA ALA A 507 9.98 7.89 -21.70
C ALA A 507 8.86 7.23 -22.51
N TRP A 508 7.71 7.91 -22.63
CA TRP A 508 6.50 7.45 -23.33
C TRP A 508 6.26 8.16 -24.66
N GLY A 509 7.07 7.95 -25.67
CA GLY A 509 6.80 8.51 -26.99
C GLY A 509 7.96 8.43 -27.92
N PRO A 510 7.80 8.67 -29.23
CA PRO A 510 6.56 8.46 -29.97
C PRO A 510 6.23 6.97 -30.07
N ARG A 511 4.97 6.62 -29.87
CA ARG A 511 4.51 5.22 -29.83
C ARG A 511 4.33 4.58 -31.19
N ASP A 512 4.47 5.36 -32.29
CA ASP A 512 4.40 4.90 -33.68
C ASP A 512 5.72 4.31 -34.21
N TYR A 513 6.84 4.63 -33.57
CA TYR A 513 8.14 4.14 -33.98
C TYR A 513 9.12 3.92 -32.82
N PHE A 514 9.22 2.68 -32.36
CA PHE A 514 10.04 2.29 -31.20
C PHE A 514 11.56 2.49 -31.39
N LYS A 515 12.06 2.69 -32.64
CA LYS A 515 13.46 3.01 -32.96
C LYS A 515 13.69 4.51 -33.15
N SER A 516 12.75 5.35 -32.76
CA SER A 516 12.90 6.80 -32.79
C SER A 516 14.10 7.26 -31.96
N SER A 517 14.76 8.33 -32.39
CA SER A 517 15.85 8.96 -31.64
C SER A 517 15.41 9.49 -30.28
N TYR A 518 14.13 9.74 -30.08
CA TYR A 518 13.55 10.10 -28.79
C TYR A 518 14.00 9.17 -27.66
N TYR A 519 14.07 7.84 -27.92
CA TYR A 519 14.45 6.86 -26.90
C TYR A 519 15.96 6.78 -26.65
N THR A 520 16.78 7.30 -27.57
CA THR A 520 18.25 7.27 -27.48
C THR A 520 18.89 8.63 -27.21
N GLU A 521 18.15 9.72 -27.41
CA GLU A 521 18.61 11.11 -27.21
C GLU A 521 18.05 11.74 -25.92
N ASN A 522 17.46 10.93 -25.04
CA ASN A 522 16.99 11.34 -23.73
C ASN A 522 18.18 11.67 -22.82
N GLY A 523 18.11 12.77 -22.05
CA GLY A 523 19.18 13.20 -21.14
C GLY A 523 19.14 12.56 -19.76
N ALA A 524 18.15 11.71 -19.47
CA ALA A 524 17.94 11.14 -18.13
C ALA A 524 19.05 10.14 -17.76
N HIS A 525 19.46 10.20 -16.49
CA HIS A 525 20.34 9.21 -15.86
C HIS A 525 19.57 7.96 -15.40
N PHE A 526 18.26 8.09 -15.23
CA PHE A 526 17.37 7.01 -14.83
C PHE A 526 16.05 7.11 -15.60
N ILE A 527 15.70 6.09 -16.35
CA ILE A 527 14.40 5.97 -17.00
C ILE A 527 13.54 5.06 -16.12
N SER A 528 12.66 5.68 -15.33
CA SER A 528 11.79 5.02 -14.35
C SER A 528 10.55 4.41 -14.98
N GLU A 529 10.13 4.92 -16.15
CA GLU A 529 9.14 4.30 -17.00
C GLU A 529 9.55 4.40 -18.48
N CYS A 530 9.40 3.32 -19.20
CA CYS A 530 9.38 3.32 -20.65
C CYS A 530 8.59 2.12 -21.13
N GLY A 531 8.04 2.22 -22.33
CA GLY A 531 7.35 1.10 -22.91
C GLY A 531 6.91 1.37 -24.33
N TYR A 532 6.53 0.28 -24.97
CA TYR A 532 5.95 0.27 -26.28
C TYR A 532 4.91 -0.84 -26.33
N HIS A 533 3.68 -0.53 -26.71
CA HIS A 533 2.61 -1.51 -26.81
C HIS A 533 2.89 -2.49 -27.96
N GLY A 534 3.62 -3.54 -27.65
CA GLY A 534 3.85 -4.65 -28.58
C GLY A 534 2.66 -5.60 -28.67
N CYS A 535 2.54 -6.30 -29.79
CA CYS A 535 1.52 -7.33 -29.93
C CYS A 535 1.79 -8.48 -28.95
N PRO A 536 0.83 -8.86 -28.10
CA PRO A 536 0.99 -10.02 -27.23
C PRO A 536 1.05 -11.33 -28.04
N ALA A 537 1.55 -12.38 -27.41
CA ALA A 537 1.60 -13.69 -28.05
C ALA A 537 0.17 -14.19 -28.39
N ARG A 538 0.01 -14.85 -29.55
CA ARG A 538 -1.28 -15.37 -30.00
C ARG A 538 -1.99 -16.20 -28.94
N VAL A 539 -1.27 -17.08 -28.24
CA VAL A 539 -1.81 -17.91 -27.15
C VAL A 539 -2.37 -17.06 -25.98
N SER A 540 -1.90 -15.85 -25.79
CA SER A 540 -2.43 -14.91 -24.80
C SER A 540 -3.69 -14.22 -25.33
N VAL A 541 -3.69 -13.79 -26.58
CA VAL A 541 -4.84 -13.13 -27.23
C VAL A 541 -6.04 -14.07 -27.28
N GLU A 542 -5.84 -15.36 -27.62
CA GLU A 542 -6.89 -16.39 -27.68
C GLU A 542 -7.57 -16.66 -26.33
N LYS A 543 -7.01 -16.19 -25.20
CA LYS A 543 -7.66 -16.31 -23.87
C LYS A 543 -8.79 -15.30 -23.65
N PHE A 544 -8.71 -14.14 -24.29
CA PHE A 544 -9.66 -13.05 -24.01
C PHE A 544 -10.38 -12.51 -25.25
N ILE A 545 -9.98 -12.93 -26.47
CA ILE A 545 -10.69 -12.62 -27.73
C ILE A 545 -11.21 -13.90 -28.33
N ASP A 546 -12.48 -13.91 -28.73
CA ASP A 546 -13.05 -15.00 -29.49
C ASP A 546 -12.54 -15.01 -30.92
N SER A 547 -12.57 -16.18 -31.57
CA SER A 547 -12.05 -16.38 -32.92
C SER A 547 -12.95 -15.86 -34.04
N ASP A 548 -14.15 -15.37 -33.71
CA ASP A 548 -15.20 -15.01 -34.69
C ASP A 548 -15.18 -13.52 -35.03
#